data_63438c9c0bbef18e0e1c3c48b4cef44c
#
_entry.id   63438c9c0bbef18e0e1c3c48b4cef44c
#
_cell.length_a   1.000
_cell.length_b   1.000
_cell.length_c   1.000
_cell.angle_alpha   90.00
_cell.angle_beta   90.00
_cell.angle_gamma   90.00
#
_symmetry.space_group_name_H-M   'P 1'
#
loop_
_entity.id
_entity.type
_entity.pdbx_description
1 polymer ?
#
loop_
_entity_poly.entity_id
_entity_poly.type
_entity_poly.pdbx_seq_one_letter_code
_entity_poly.pdbx_strand_id
1 'polypeptide(L)'
;MPRRMLAVALALCALLAPRTVSAQSTIDVVVSDIDAFWTQQFANAGLAYASPTLVSIDGTMTTSCGNIDPYYSPGAYCAADQTVYYSTAWAPNDPAAEILWWTVLSHEWGHHIQWQVDTGVTTTLEAELQADCFAGAYMSHAQAMGFVSPEAVSTALSLTQGAGDVWFFLPDDAPEHGNKAERALAFMSGMNGSVADCGFAG
;
A
#
# COMPACT_ATOMS: atom_id res chain seq x y z
N MET A 1 -36.59 44.41 49.55
CA MET A 1 -36.97 43.52 48.42
C MET A 1 -35.74 43.36 47.55
N PRO A 2 -35.07 42.20 47.54
CA PRO A 2 -33.90 41.98 46.68
C PRO A 2 -34.31 41.47 45.30
N ARG A 3 -33.84 42.14 44.26
CA ARG A 3 -33.98 41.75 42.85
C ARG A 3 -33.08 40.51 42.56
N ARG A 4 -33.70 39.41 42.19
CA ARG A 4 -33.01 38.23 41.69
C ARG A 4 -32.60 38.47 40.22
N MET A 5 -31.30 38.50 39.93
CA MET A 5 -30.76 38.46 38.59
C MET A 5 -30.78 37.01 38.11
N LEU A 6 -31.51 36.74 37.02
CA LEU A 6 -31.47 35.46 36.32
C LEU A 6 -30.27 35.47 35.37
N ALA A 7 -29.28 34.63 35.62
CA ALA A 7 -28.18 34.40 34.69
C ALA A 7 -28.62 33.37 33.65
N VAL A 8 -28.73 33.81 32.39
CA VAL A 8 -28.99 32.92 31.23
C VAL A 8 -27.63 32.37 30.80
N ALA A 9 -27.43 31.06 31.03
CA ALA A 9 -26.28 30.35 30.50
C ALA A 9 -26.53 29.98 29.01
N LEU A 10 -25.86 30.66 28.10
CA LEU A 10 -25.81 30.26 26.68
C LEU A 10 -24.89 29.03 26.57
N ALA A 11 -25.49 27.84 26.32
CA ALA A 11 -24.76 26.65 25.94
C ALA A 11 -24.31 26.79 24.49
N LEU A 12 -23.01 26.97 24.28
CA LEU A 12 -22.37 26.96 22.95
C LEU A 12 -22.28 25.51 22.45
N CYS A 13 -23.25 25.06 21.67
CA CYS A 13 -23.16 23.77 20.93
C CYS A 13 -22.16 23.94 19.79
N ALA A 14 -20.91 23.53 20.02
CA ALA A 14 -19.94 23.43 18.95
C ALA A 14 -20.36 22.29 18.00
N LEU A 15 -20.88 22.67 16.84
CA LEU A 15 -21.12 21.74 15.72
C LEU A 15 -19.77 21.18 15.28
N LEU A 16 -19.50 19.92 15.65
CA LEU A 16 -18.40 19.14 15.08
C LEU A 16 -18.76 18.87 13.62
N ALA A 17 -18.27 19.71 12.72
CA ALA A 17 -18.34 19.42 11.28
C ALA A 17 -17.55 18.13 11.02
N PRO A 18 -18.08 17.18 10.22
CA PRO A 18 -17.31 16.03 9.82
C PRO A 18 -16.05 16.50 9.08
N ARG A 19 -14.88 16.11 9.58
CA ARG A 19 -13.63 16.33 8.85
C ARG A 19 -13.69 15.44 7.60
N THR A 20 -13.77 16.05 6.44
CA THR A 20 -13.47 15.36 5.18
C THR A 20 -11.98 15.05 5.21
N VAL A 21 -11.63 13.77 5.39
CA VAL A 21 -10.27 13.27 5.19
C VAL A 21 -9.99 13.43 3.70
N SER A 22 -8.96 14.18 3.32
CA SER A 22 -8.56 14.33 1.92
C SER A 22 -7.76 13.10 1.48
N ALA A 23 -7.75 12.76 0.18
CA ALA A 23 -6.96 11.64 -0.36
C ALA A 23 -5.47 11.74 0.04
N GLN A 24 -4.91 12.95 0.17
CA GLN A 24 -3.54 13.16 0.65
C GLN A 24 -3.35 12.70 2.09
N SER A 25 -4.34 12.90 2.96
CA SER A 25 -4.23 12.43 4.35
C SER A 25 -4.33 10.90 4.45
N THR A 26 -5.02 10.23 3.53
CA THR A 26 -5.06 8.77 3.46
C THR A 26 -3.69 8.21 3.07
N ILE A 27 -3.06 8.77 2.05
CA ILE A 27 -1.70 8.36 1.66
C ILE A 27 -0.71 8.57 2.81
N ASP A 28 -0.77 9.69 3.51
CA ASP A 28 0.10 9.96 4.66
C ASP A 28 -0.09 8.93 5.79
N VAL A 29 -1.34 8.52 6.05
CA VAL A 29 -1.64 7.46 7.04
C VAL A 29 -1.09 6.11 6.57
N VAL A 30 -1.38 5.72 5.33
CA VAL A 30 -0.91 4.45 4.75
C VAL A 30 0.61 4.36 4.79
N VAL A 31 1.29 5.39 4.31
CA VAL A 31 2.77 5.42 4.26
C VAL A 31 3.37 5.35 5.65
N SER A 32 2.83 6.12 6.60
CA SER A 32 3.33 6.10 7.98
C SER A 32 3.16 4.74 8.64
N ASP A 33 2.07 4.04 8.37
CA ASP A 33 1.80 2.73 8.95
C ASP A 33 2.63 1.62 8.29
N ILE A 34 2.78 1.62 6.96
CA ILE A 34 3.67 0.68 6.25
C ILE A 34 5.11 0.82 6.74
N ASP A 35 5.58 2.07 6.85
CA ASP A 35 6.95 2.37 7.28
C ASP A 35 7.20 1.89 8.72
N ALA A 36 6.24 2.13 9.62
CA ALA A 36 6.30 1.64 11.00
C ALA A 36 6.27 0.11 11.07
N PHE A 37 5.44 -0.54 10.27
CA PHE A 37 5.37 -2.00 10.17
C PHE A 37 6.74 -2.57 9.77
N TRP A 38 7.34 -2.09 8.68
CA TRP A 38 8.62 -2.60 8.20
C TRP A 38 9.78 -2.24 9.13
N THR A 39 9.77 -1.06 9.74
CA THR A 39 10.73 -0.70 10.80
C THR A 39 10.73 -1.76 11.90
N GLN A 40 9.55 -2.21 12.33
CA GLN A 40 9.43 -3.25 13.37
C GLN A 40 9.89 -4.62 12.86
N GLN A 41 9.58 -5.01 11.61
CA GLN A 41 10.03 -6.30 11.06
C GLN A 41 11.56 -6.37 10.98
N PHE A 42 12.20 -5.33 10.47
CA PHE A 42 13.66 -5.24 10.40
C PHE A 42 14.30 -5.24 11.79
N ALA A 43 13.74 -4.50 12.75
CA ALA A 43 14.23 -4.50 14.13
C ALA A 43 14.13 -5.90 14.77
N ASN A 44 13.03 -6.63 14.54
CA ASN A 44 12.85 -8.00 15.02
C ASN A 44 13.88 -8.97 14.42
N ALA A 45 14.28 -8.72 13.17
CA ALA A 45 15.29 -9.47 12.44
C ALA A 45 16.74 -9.05 12.79
N GLY A 46 16.92 -7.96 13.54
CA GLY A 46 18.25 -7.41 13.84
C GLY A 46 18.90 -6.70 12.65
N LEU A 47 18.10 -6.28 11.67
CA LEU A 47 18.52 -5.60 10.44
C LEU A 47 18.28 -4.09 10.52
N ALA A 48 19.06 -3.33 9.75
CA ALA A 48 18.83 -1.90 9.58
C ALA A 48 17.79 -1.66 8.46
N TYR A 49 16.78 -0.83 8.73
CA TYR A 49 15.77 -0.42 7.77
C TYR A 49 16.03 1.01 7.29
N ALA A 50 15.78 1.26 6.03
CA ALA A 50 15.71 2.60 5.45
C ALA A 50 14.41 2.74 4.67
N SER A 51 13.64 3.79 4.95
CA SER A 51 12.41 4.08 4.21
C SER A 51 12.70 4.47 2.76
N PRO A 52 11.86 4.09 1.79
CA PRO A 52 11.98 4.60 0.43
C PRO A 52 11.59 6.09 0.36
N THR A 53 12.07 6.78 -0.67
CA THR A 53 11.50 8.08 -1.04
C THR A 53 10.11 7.87 -1.63
N LEU A 54 9.16 8.77 -1.35
CA LEU A 54 7.83 8.75 -1.94
C LEU A 54 7.62 9.97 -2.84
N VAL A 55 7.20 9.75 -4.08
CA VAL A 55 6.97 10.82 -5.06
C VAL A 55 5.62 10.64 -5.76
N SER A 56 4.77 11.67 -5.74
CA SER A 56 3.53 11.71 -6.52
C SER A 56 3.79 12.17 -7.95
N ILE A 57 3.11 11.54 -8.90
CA ILE A 57 3.19 11.90 -10.32
C ILE A 57 1.80 12.14 -10.88
N ASP A 58 1.66 13.17 -11.73
CA ASP A 58 0.41 13.55 -12.42
C ASP A 58 0.56 13.54 -13.96
N GLY A 59 1.77 13.32 -14.46
CA GLY A 59 2.13 13.20 -15.87
C GLY A 59 3.32 12.29 -16.05
N THR A 60 3.63 11.91 -17.29
CA THR A 60 4.80 11.05 -17.60
C THR A 60 6.06 11.67 -17.02
N MET A 61 6.80 10.88 -16.22
CA MET A 61 8.03 11.30 -15.57
C MET A 61 9.19 10.40 -15.99
N THR A 62 10.34 11.00 -16.27
CA THR A 62 11.59 10.27 -16.47
C THR A 62 12.27 10.06 -15.11
N THR A 63 12.52 8.81 -14.76
CA THR A 63 13.16 8.37 -13.52
C THR A 63 14.47 7.66 -13.82
N SER A 64 15.20 7.26 -12.81
CA SER A 64 16.41 6.42 -12.96
C SER A 64 16.11 5.02 -13.54
N CYS A 65 14.87 4.57 -13.50
CA CYS A 65 14.39 3.29 -14.06
C CYS A 65 13.70 3.44 -15.43
N GLY A 66 13.71 4.63 -16.02
CA GLY A 66 13.04 4.91 -17.28
C GLY A 66 11.81 5.81 -17.10
N ASN A 67 10.94 5.81 -18.13
CA ASN A 67 9.73 6.62 -18.08
C ASN A 67 8.60 5.89 -17.35
N ILE A 68 7.98 6.57 -16.41
CA ILE A 68 6.74 6.12 -15.75
C ILE A 68 5.59 6.97 -16.31
N ASP A 69 4.56 6.29 -16.81
CA ASP A 69 3.33 6.93 -17.24
C ASP A 69 2.23 6.66 -16.21
N PRO A 70 1.76 7.70 -15.50
CA PRO A 70 0.80 7.57 -14.40
C PRO A 70 -0.58 7.05 -14.83
N TYR A 71 -0.89 7.03 -16.13
CA TYR A 71 -2.17 6.52 -16.63
C TYR A 71 -2.19 5.00 -16.80
N TYR A 72 -1.01 4.35 -16.85
CA TYR A 72 -0.90 2.91 -17.01
C TYR A 72 -0.71 2.14 -15.69
N SER A 73 -0.10 2.79 -14.68
CA SER A 73 0.10 2.17 -13.38
C SER A 73 -0.23 3.13 -12.24
N PRO A 74 -0.94 2.68 -11.19
CA PRO A 74 -1.17 3.47 -9.99
C PRO A 74 0.07 3.66 -9.13
N GLY A 75 1.07 2.76 -9.23
CA GLY A 75 2.34 2.83 -8.50
C GLY A 75 3.47 2.17 -9.27
N ALA A 76 4.70 2.48 -8.87
CA ALA A 76 5.92 1.85 -9.34
C ALA A 76 7.06 2.06 -8.33
N TYR A 77 7.85 1.04 -8.06
CA TYR A 77 9.10 1.16 -7.33
C TYR A 77 10.30 1.21 -8.29
N CYS A 78 11.19 2.15 -8.08
CA CYS A 78 12.46 2.23 -8.81
C CYS A 78 13.64 1.91 -7.87
N ALA A 79 14.27 0.77 -8.09
CA ALA A 79 15.40 0.32 -7.29
C ALA A 79 16.66 1.21 -7.44
N ALA A 80 16.82 1.85 -8.61
CA ALA A 80 17.99 2.66 -8.91
C ALA A 80 18.05 3.98 -8.10
N ASP A 81 16.90 4.51 -7.69
CA ASP A 81 16.81 5.72 -6.85
C ASP A 81 16.04 5.47 -5.53
N GLN A 82 15.64 4.22 -5.26
CA GLN A 82 14.95 3.78 -4.05
C GLN A 82 13.67 4.57 -3.78
N THR A 83 12.91 4.82 -4.84
CA THR A 83 11.73 5.68 -4.81
C THR A 83 10.48 4.87 -5.17
N VAL A 84 9.45 5.01 -4.34
CA VAL A 84 8.08 4.62 -4.67
C VAL A 84 7.39 5.81 -5.32
N TYR A 85 6.99 5.63 -6.57
CA TYR A 85 6.18 6.58 -7.33
C TYR A 85 4.72 6.19 -7.24
N TYR A 86 3.81 7.15 -7.05
CA TYR A 86 2.37 6.89 -7.10
C TYR A 86 1.64 7.91 -7.94
N SER A 87 0.64 7.45 -8.67
CA SER A 87 -0.08 8.26 -9.65
C SER A 87 -1.29 8.96 -9.05
N THR A 88 -1.31 10.29 -9.06
CA THR A 88 -2.49 11.07 -8.64
C THR A 88 -3.68 10.94 -9.60
N ALA A 89 -3.44 10.46 -10.84
CA ALA A 89 -4.50 10.19 -11.81
C ALA A 89 -5.45 9.06 -11.37
N TRP A 90 -4.97 8.17 -10.48
CA TRP A 90 -5.76 7.07 -9.91
C TRP A 90 -6.37 7.43 -8.56
N ALA A 91 -6.22 8.67 -8.10
CA ALA A 91 -6.78 9.10 -6.82
C ALA A 91 -8.31 8.90 -6.82
N PRO A 92 -8.85 8.06 -5.92
CA PRO A 92 -10.27 7.80 -5.89
C PRO A 92 -11.04 9.04 -5.42
N ASN A 93 -12.16 9.32 -6.09
CA ASN A 93 -13.12 10.32 -5.62
C ASN A 93 -14.07 9.76 -4.56
N ASP A 94 -14.02 8.43 -4.33
CA ASP A 94 -14.83 7.70 -3.37
C ASP A 94 -13.94 7.22 -2.21
N PRO A 95 -14.24 7.59 -0.96
CA PRO A 95 -13.51 7.08 0.21
C PRO A 95 -13.47 5.55 0.30
N ALA A 96 -14.50 4.85 -0.21
CA ALA A 96 -14.50 3.39 -0.25
C ALA A 96 -13.43 2.80 -1.18
N ALA A 97 -12.90 3.59 -2.12
CA ALA A 97 -11.84 3.19 -3.02
C ALA A 97 -10.42 3.47 -2.46
N GLU A 98 -10.31 4.06 -1.27
CA GLU A 98 -9.01 4.34 -0.62
C GLU A 98 -8.17 3.08 -0.39
N ILE A 99 -8.81 1.89 -0.33
CA ILE A 99 -8.13 0.60 -0.27
C ILE A 99 -7.15 0.38 -1.44
N LEU A 100 -7.30 1.09 -2.56
CA LEU A 100 -6.33 1.10 -3.64
C LEU A 100 -4.93 1.46 -3.13
N TRP A 101 -4.84 2.52 -2.31
CA TRP A 101 -3.54 2.99 -1.80
C TRP A 101 -2.92 2.02 -0.80
N TRP A 102 -3.73 1.39 0.06
CA TRP A 102 -3.25 0.33 0.94
C TRP A 102 -2.68 -0.84 0.15
N THR A 103 -3.32 -1.21 -0.96
CA THR A 103 -2.91 -2.34 -1.81
C THR A 103 -1.66 -1.99 -2.62
N VAL A 104 -1.70 -0.88 -3.36
CA VAL A 104 -0.61 -0.48 -4.27
C VAL A 104 0.66 -0.15 -3.50
N LEU A 105 0.58 0.72 -2.49
CA LEU A 105 1.78 1.15 -1.76
C LEU A 105 2.41 -0.02 -1.01
N SER A 106 1.62 -0.94 -0.43
CA SER A 106 2.20 -2.10 0.24
C SER A 106 2.92 -3.05 -0.72
N HIS A 107 2.44 -3.18 -1.96
CA HIS A 107 3.12 -3.95 -3.02
C HIS A 107 4.44 -3.27 -3.43
N GLU A 108 4.42 -1.98 -3.71
CA GLU A 108 5.64 -1.22 -4.08
C GLU A 108 6.67 -1.20 -2.94
N TRP A 109 6.21 -1.14 -1.69
CA TRP A 109 7.08 -1.34 -0.52
C TRP A 109 7.69 -2.75 -0.51
N GLY A 110 6.95 -3.77 -0.92
CA GLY A 110 7.46 -5.13 -1.10
C GLY A 110 8.70 -5.17 -1.98
N HIS A 111 8.69 -4.48 -3.12
CA HIS A 111 9.85 -4.34 -4.00
C HIS A 111 11.01 -3.59 -3.33
N HIS A 112 10.72 -2.57 -2.51
CA HIS A 112 11.74 -1.89 -1.74
C HIS A 112 12.40 -2.82 -0.71
N ILE A 113 11.64 -3.69 -0.06
CA ILE A 113 12.19 -4.69 0.87
C ILE A 113 13.09 -5.68 0.16
N GLN A 114 12.70 -6.17 -1.03
CA GLN A 114 13.53 -7.04 -1.86
C GLN A 114 14.88 -6.39 -2.22
N TRP A 115 14.88 -5.08 -2.40
CA TRP A 115 16.11 -4.33 -2.66
C TRP A 115 17.02 -4.22 -1.42
N GLN A 116 16.45 -4.10 -0.21
CA GLN A 116 17.23 -3.93 1.02
C GLN A 116 17.82 -5.23 1.55
N VAL A 117 17.18 -6.37 1.29
CA VAL A 117 17.61 -7.68 1.81
C VAL A 117 17.57 -8.73 0.72
N ASP A 118 18.47 -9.70 0.80
CA ASP A 118 18.42 -10.87 -0.10
C ASP A 118 17.25 -11.77 0.29
N THR A 119 16.20 -11.72 -0.51
CA THR A 119 14.99 -12.52 -0.30
C THR A 119 14.98 -13.82 -1.13
N GLY A 120 16.05 -14.06 -1.89
CA GLY A 120 16.23 -15.26 -2.71
C GLY A 120 15.44 -15.26 -4.02
N VAL A 121 14.79 -14.14 -4.41
CA VAL A 121 14.10 -14.05 -5.70
C VAL A 121 15.11 -13.93 -6.85
N THR A 122 14.85 -14.64 -7.95
CA THR A 122 15.76 -14.73 -9.10
C THR A 122 15.11 -14.31 -10.42
N THR A 123 13.78 -14.20 -10.46
CA THR A 123 13.01 -13.81 -11.63
C THR A 123 12.04 -12.69 -11.32
N THR A 124 11.61 -11.95 -12.35
CA THR A 124 10.57 -10.90 -12.22
C THR A 124 9.29 -11.47 -11.63
N LEU A 125 8.84 -12.62 -12.11
CA LEU A 125 7.64 -13.30 -11.59
C LEU A 125 7.75 -13.60 -10.08
N GLU A 126 8.88 -14.16 -9.64
CA GLU A 126 9.10 -14.43 -8.20
C GLU A 126 9.08 -13.13 -7.39
N ALA A 127 9.67 -12.05 -7.91
CA ALA A 127 9.67 -10.75 -7.24
C ALA A 127 8.25 -10.19 -7.11
N GLU A 128 7.44 -10.26 -8.16
CA GLU A 128 6.04 -9.81 -8.14
C GLU A 128 5.20 -10.59 -7.13
N LEU A 129 5.29 -11.93 -7.16
CA LEU A 129 4.52 -12.77 -6.24
C LEU A 129 4.99 -12.59 -4.78
N GLN A 130 6.28 -12.37 -4.57
CA GLN A 130 6.79 -12.08 -3.22
C GLN A 130 6.32 -10.69 -2.73
N ALA A 131 6.29 -9.68 -3.60
CA ALA A 131 5.76 -8.36 -3.26
C ALA A 131 4.27 -8.44 -2.87
N ASP A 132 3.47 -9.25 -3.60
CA ASP A 132 2.08 -9.54 -3.22
C ASP A 132 1.98 -10.24 -1.86
N CYS A 133 2.87 -11.18 -1.56
CA CYS A 133 2.91 -11.86 -0.27
C CYS A 133 3.22 -10.86 0.85
N PHE A 134 4.21 -10.00 0.69
CA PHE A 134 4.52 -8.94 1.65
C PHE A 134 3.35 -7.96 1.82
N ALA A 135 2.68 -7.58 0.72
CA ALA A 135 1.48 -6.76 0.77
C ALA A 135 0.35 -7.45 1.56
N GLY A 136 0.17 -8.76 1.39
CA GLY A 136 -0.78 -9.55 2.15
C GLY A 136 -0.46 -9.58 3.65
N ALA A 137 0.80 -9.79 4.03
CA ALA A 137 1.23 -9.79 5.43
C ALA A 137 1.01 -8.41 6.08
N TYR A 138 1.32 -7.33 5.37
CA TYR A 138 1.02 -5.98 5.81
C TYR A 138 -0.50 -5.73 5.92
N MET A 139 -1.29 -6.17 4.94
CA MET A 139 -2.75 -6.00 4.97
C MET A 139 -3.40 -6.73 6.17
N SER A 140 -2.85 -7.88 6.57
CA SER A 140 -3.26 -8.59 7.79
C SER A 140 -3.00 -7.74 9.03
N HIS A 141 -1.83 -7.09 9.11
CA HIS A 141 -1.52 -6.11 10.16
C HIS A 141 -2.48 -4.94 10.16
N ALA A 142 -2.68 -4.28 9.02
CA ALA A 142 -3.58 -3.12 8.88
C ALA A 142 -5.02 -3.45 9.29
N GLN A 143 -5.50 -4.67 8.96
CA GLN A 143 -6.78 -5.17 9.42
C GLN A 143 -6.82 -5.38 10.94
N ALA A 144 -5.80 -5.98 11.52
CA ALA A 144 -5.71 -6.20 12.96
C ALA A 144 -5.65 -4.89 13.74
N MET A 145 -5.04 -3.86 13.17
CA MET A 145 -4.99 -2.49 13.75
C MET A 145 -6.30 -1.70 13.54
N GLY A 146 -7.23 -2.22 12.73
CA GLY A 146 -8.51 -1.59 12.45
C GLY A 146 -8.47 -0.47 11.40
N PHE A 147 -7.38 -0.36 10.63
CA PHE A 147 -7.27 0.59 9.51
C PHE A 147 -8.10 0.15 8.31
N VAL A 148 -8.19 -1.15 8.07
CA VAL A 148 -8.97 -1.73 6.96
C VAL A 148 -10.00 -2.73 7.48
N SER A 149 -11.19 -2.76 6.85
CA SER A 149 -12.25 -3.72 7.20
C SER A 149 -12.05 -5.05 6.46
N PRO A 150 -12.70 -6.14 6.90
CA PRO A 150 -12.69 -7.42 6.16
C PRO A 150 -13.20 -7.27 4.72
N GLU A 151 -14.17 -6.40 4.48
CA GLU A 151 -14.71 -6.13 3.13
C GLU A 151 -13.68 -5.41 2.27
N ALA A 152 -12.92 -4.46 2.85
CA ALA A 152 -11.83 -3.78 2.17
C ALA A 152 -10.71 -4.76 1.79
N VAL A 153 -10.36 -5.73 2.63
CA VAL A 153 -9.42 -6.81 2.30
C VAL A 153 -9.87 -7.60 1.07
N SER A 154 -11.16 -7.92 0.96
CA SER A 154 -11.70 -8.61 -0.23
C SER A 154 -11.54 -7.76 -1.50
N THR A 155 -11.66 -6.44 -1.37
CA THR A 155 -11.41 -5.50 -2.48
C THR A 155 -9.92 -5.45 -2.82
N ALA A 156 -9.02 -5.39 -1.82
CA ALA A 156 -7.58 -5.46 -2.03
C ALA A 156 -7.16 -6.72 -2.79
N LEU A 157 -7.68 -7.88 -2.41
CA LEU A 157 -7.45 -9.13 -3.14
C LEU A 157 -7.92 -9.04 -4.60
N SER A 158 -9.05 -8.41 -4.86
CA SER A 158 -9.57 -8.22 -6.22
C SER A 158 -8.69 -7.26 -7.04
N LEU A 159 -8.13 -6.23 -6.43
CA LEU A 159 -7.17 -5.31 -7.05
C LEU A 159 -5.86 -6.04 -7.41
N THR A 160 -5.32 -6.81 -6.49
CA THR A 160 -4.12 -7.65 -6.72
C THR A 160 -4.34 -8.61 -7.88
N GLN A 161 -5.48 -9.31 -7.93
CA GLN A 161 -5.85 -10.16 -9.07
C GLN A 161 -5.97 -9.37 -10.38
N GLY A 162 -6.50 -8.15 -10.32
CA GLY A 162 -6.67 -7.28 -11.47
C GLY A 162 -5.37 -6.83 -12.12
N ALA A 163 -4.29 -6.77 -11.35
CA ALA A 163 -2.95 -6.42 -11.81
C ALA A 163 -2.19 -7.59 -12.46
N GLY A 164 -2.75 -8.81 -12.47
CA GLY A 164 -2.12 -9.98 -13.09
C GLY A 164 -2.21 -9.95 -14.62
N ASP A 165 -1.23 -10.60 -15.26
CA ASP A 165 -1.16 -10.72 -16.71
C ASP A 165 -2.38 -11.44 -17.29
N VAL A 166 -2.85 -10.99 -18.45
CA VAL A 166 -3.97 -11.57 -19.17
C VAL A 166 -3.42 -12.49 -20.26
N TRP A 167 -3.48 -13.78 -20.04
CA TRP A 167 -2.90 -14.85 -20.90
C TRP A 167 -3.28 -14.80 -22.39
N PHE A 168 -4.25 -13.99 -22.82
CA PHE A 168 -4.79 -14.00 -24.16
C PHE A 168 -4.05 -13.11 -25.16
N PHE A 169 -3.10 -12.28 -24.75
CA PHE A 169 -2.55 -11.24 -25.62
C PHE A 169 -1.03 -11.30 -25.86
N LEU A 170 -0.29 -12.14 -25.16
CA LEU A 170 1.17 -12.22 -25.28
C LEU A 170 1.64 -13.67 -25.43
N PRO A 171 1.64 -14.23 -26.65
CA PRO A 171 2.04 -15.64 -26.87
C PRO A 171 3.53 -15.92 -26.69
N ASP A 172 4.38 -14.92 -26.67
CA ASP A 172 5.85 -15.08 -26.66
C ASP A 172 6.56 -14.51 -25.42
N ASP A 173 5.87 -13.80 -24.54
CA ASP A 173 6.47 -13.24 -23.32
C ASP A 173 6.07 -14.09 -22.11
N ALA A 174 7.06 -14.49 -21.31
CA ALA A 174 6.80 -15.09 -20.00
C ALA A 174 5.97 -14.09 -19.15
N PRO A 175 4.97 -14.57 -18.37
CA PRO A 175 4.19 -13.68 -17.53
C PRO A 175 5.11 -12.96 -16.54
N GLU A 176 5.27 -11.65 -16.72
CA GLU A 176 6.18 -10.86 -15.87
C GLU A 176 5.58 -10.61 -14.49
N HIS A 177 4.24 -10.41 -14.42
CA HIS A 177 3.53 -10.09 -13.19
C HIS A 177 2.77 -11.26 -12.57
N GLY A 178 2.76 -12.42 -13.21
CA GLY A 178 1.97 -13.56 -12.81
C GLY A 178 0.49 -13.48 -13.17
N ASN A 179 -0.18 -14.61 -13.21
CA ASN A 179 -1.61 -14.66 -13.49
C ASN A 179 -2.44 -14.33 -12.23
N LYS A 180 -3.72 -14.06 -12.43
CA LYS A 180 -4.67 -13.69 -11.37
C LYS A 180 -4.69 -14.67 -10.19
N ALA A 181 -4.56 -15.98 -10.44
CA ALA A 181 -4.60 -16.99 -9.41
C ALA A 181 -3.29 -17.04 -8.61
N GLU A 182 -2.15 -16.90 -9.27
CA GLU A 182 -0.83 -16.85 -8.64
C GLU A 182 -0.73 -15.64 -7.72
N ARG A 183 -1.09 -14.45 -8.19
CA ARG A 183 -1.10 -13.23 -7.40
C ARG A 183 -2.04 -13.32 -6.19
N ALA A 184 -3.27 -13.85 -6.40
CA ALA A 184 -4.21 -14.07 -5.31
C ALA A 184 -3.65 -15.02 -4.24
N LEU A 185 -3.03 -16.13 -4.66
CA LEU A 185 -2.43 -17.11 -3.75
C LEU A 185 -1.27 -16.49 -2.97
N ALA A 186 -0.43 -15.71 -3.61
CA ALA A 186 0.68 -15.01 -2.98
C ALA A 186 0.19 -14.03 -1.91
N PHE A 187 -0.75 -13.15 -2.25
CA PHE A 187 -1.38 -12.22 -1.31
C PHE A 187 -2.02 -12.95 -0.13
N MET A 188 -2.81 -14.00 -0.40
CA MET A 188 -3.46 -14.79 0.64
C MET A 188 -2.46 -15.56 1.53
N SER A 189 -1.31 -15.97 0.99
CA SER A 189 -0.22 -16.54 1.78
C SER A 189 0.28 -15.55 2.83
N GLY A 190 0.53 -14.31 2.43
CA GLY A 190 0.91 -13.24 3.36
C GLY A 190 -0.18 -12.93 4.38
N MET A 191 -1.43 -12.83 3.94
CA MET A 191 -2.58 -12.58 4.83
C MET A 191 -2.72 -13.62 5.95
N ASN A 192 -2.41 -14.89 5.67
CA ASN A 192 -2.57 -16.00 6.60
C ASN A 192 -1.26 -16.40 7.32
N GLY A 193 -0.15 -15.81 6.91
CA GLY A 193 1.19 -16.08 7.41
C GLY A 193 1.84 -14.85 8.04
N SER A 194 3.14 -14.77 7.82
CA SER A 194 4.00 -13.67 8.28
C SER A 194 4.94 -13.23 7.15
N VAL A 195 5.69 -12.17 7.34
CA VAL A 195 6.72 -11.75 6.37
C VAL A 195 7.81 -12.82 6.19
N ALA A 196 8.08 -13.63 7.23
CA ALA A 196 9.03 -14.74 7.13
C ALA A 196 8.53 -15.85 6.18
N ASP A 197 7.22 -16.11 6.15
CA ASP A 197 6.61 -17.06 5.21
C ASP A 197 6.67 -16.56 3.78
N CYS A 198 6.85 -15.26 3.58
CA CYS A 198 7.08 -14.62 2.28
C CYS A 198 8.58 -14.58 1.88
N GLY A 199 9.48 -15.15 2.69
CA GLY A 199 10.91 -15.16 2.40
C GLY A 199 11.71 -13.99 3.00
N PHE A 200 11.11 -13.18 3.89
CA PHE A 200 11.86 -12.23 4.68
C PHE A 200 12.62 -13.00 5.77
N ALA A 201 13.89 -13.26 5.51
CA ALA A 201 14.78 -13.92 6.45
C ALA A 201 15.55 -12.88 7.27
N GLY A 202 15.36 -12.88 8.56
CA GLY A 202 16.15 -12.18 9.55
C GLY A 202 17.08 -13.13 10.27
#